data_9c2788ab768bad5b0fe9ca0d8439f86e
#
_entry.id   9c2788ab768bad5b0fe9ca0d8439f86e
#
_cell.length_a   1.000
_cell.length_b   1.000
_cell.length_c   1.000
_cell.angle_alpha   90.00
_cell.angle_beta   90.00
_cell.angle_gamma   90.00
#
_symmetry.space_group_name_H-M   'P 1'
#
loop_
_entity.id
_entity.type
_entity.pdbx_description
1 polymer ?
#
loop_
_entity_poly.entity_id
_entity_poly.type
_entity_poly.pdbx_seq_one_letter_code
_entity_poly.pdbx_strand_id
1 'polypeptide(L)'
;MLSRILFFLLICSHISYSQFKNLQNFDERDLRFGYYIGINQYDNKVIYKNNTPYPISVDRAEGINVGLIGELKLNKNLFLSLEPGLHANKKNIIFNERKEFTNYGDTLWVVKSNNIHIPLLLKYSAKRLDNFRPYLKAGLSTSINLNEIEGTLSNNGLENFKFEKFNFYYELAFGVDFYLRYFKFSPSVRGVFSLKNEIPNNTPDNPWTRNIDKFLTRAIFINFSFY
;
A
#
# COMPACT_ATOMS: atom_id res chain seq x y z
N MET A 1 22.42 29.64 -4.90
CA MET A 1 21.84 28.74 -3.93
C MET A 1 21.14 29.47 -2.77
N LEU A 2 21.79 30.40 -2.13
CA LEU A 2 21.26 31.19 -1.01
C LEU A 2 19.98 31.98 -1.35
N SER A 3 19.89 32.56 -2.52
CA SER A 3 18.72 33.32 -3.01
C SER A 3 17.45 32.46 -3.14
N ARG A 4 17.59 31.20 -3.54
CA ARG A 4 16.44 30.26 -3.64
C ARG A 4 15.96 29.83 -2.26
N ILE A 5 16.85 29.69 -1.30
CA ILE A 5 16.51 29.35 0.10
C ILE A 5 15.81 30.54 0.77
N LEU A 6 16.29 31.78 0.51
CA LEU A 6 15.68 33.01 1.02
C LEU A 6 14.25 33.19 0.46
N PHE A 7 14.02 32.88 -0.82
CA PHE A 7 12.71 32.95 -1.46
C PHE A 7 11.73 31.92 -0.87
N PHE A 8 12.22 30.69 -0.55
CA PHE A 8 11.43 29.68 0.12
C PHE A 8 11.07 30.06 1.56
N LEU A 9 11.98 30.67 2.31
CA LEU A 9 11.73 31.19 3.66
C LEU A 9 10.74 32.37 3.67
N LEU A 10 10.77 33.24 2.65
CA LEU A 10 9.79 34.31 2.49
C LEU A 10 8.38 33.81 2.19
N ILE A 11 8.22 32.74 1.40
CA ILE A 11 6.92 32.11 1.14
C ILE A 11 6.37 31.46 2.42
N CYS A 12 7.22 30.84 3.23
CA CYS A 12 6.80 30.24 4.50
C CYS A 12 6.33 31.26 5.55
N SER A 13 6.84 32.50 5.51
CA SER A 13 6.43 33.52 6.49
C SER A 13 5.02 34.09 6.28
N HIS A 14 4.43 33.93 5.09
CA HIS A 14 3.05 34.39 4.80
C HIS A 14 1.97 33.41 5.24
N ILE A 15 2.31 32.21 5.72
CA ILE A 15 1.35 31.19 6.14
C ILE A 15 0.80 31.43 7.56
N SER A 16 1.31 32.43 8.27
CA SER A 16 1.03 32.68 9.71
C SER A 16 -0.31 33.36 10.02
N TYR A 17 -1.18 33.65 9.06
CA TYR A 17 -2.41 34.44 9.27
C TYR A 17 -3.71 33.62 9.28
N SER A 18 -3.72 32.39 9.74
CA SER A 18 -4.99 31.67 9.95
C SER A 18 -5.15 31.28 11.40
N GLN A 19 -5.50 32.21 12.24
CA GLN A 19 -5.83 31.98 13.65
C GLN A 19 -7.27 31.44 13.85
N PHE A 20 -8.05 31.25 12.77
CA PHE A 20 -9.37 30.66 12.86
C PHE A 20 -9.31 29.13 12.84
N LYS A 21 -9.80 28.53 13.93
CA LYS A 21 -9.94 27.09 14.03
C LYS A 21 -11.10 26.60 13.16
N ASN A 22 -10.77 25.98 12.05
CA ASN A 22 -11.74 25.40 11.12
C ASN A 22 -12.36 24.12 11.70
N LEU A 23 -13.55 23.75 11.27
CA LEU A 23 -14.23 22.50 11.63
C LEU A 23 -14.15 22.20 13.13
N GLN A 24 -14.61 23.15 13.95
CA GLN A 24 -14.46 23.09 15.43
C GLN A 24 -15.06 21.81 16.04
N ASN A 25 -16.25 21.40 15.59
CA ASN A 25 -16.99 20.24 16.11
C ASN A 25 -16.68 18.94 15.37
N PHE A 26 -15.76 18.95 14.41
CA PHE A 26 -15.45 17.74 13.63
C PHE A 26 -14.88 16.62 14.51
N ASP A 27 -14.03 16.97 15.45
CA ASP A 27 -13.37 16.01 16.34
C ASP A 27 -14.28 15.48 17.45
N GLU A 28 -15.48 16.06 17.62
CA GLU A 28 -16.48 15.61 18.60
C GLU A 28 -17.31 14.43 18.08
N ARG A 29 -17.39 14.26 16.75
CA ARG A 29 -18.15 13.18 16.12
C ARG A 29 -17.54 11.82 16.49
N ASP A 30 -18.40 10.90 16.93
CA ASP A 30 -17.97 9.53 17.28
C ASP A 30 -17.65 8.70 16.04
N LEU A 31 -18.43 8.89 14.97
CA LEU A 31 -18.24 8.20 13.70
C LEU A 31 -17.98 9.21 12.56
N ARG A 32 -16.97 8.94 11.76
CA ARG A 32 -16.55 9.78 10.65
C ARG A 32 -16.38 8.92 9.40
N PHE A 33 -16.82 9.44 8.29
CA PHE A 33 -16.66 8.82 6.98
C PHE A 33 -15.81 9.70 6.08
N GLY A 34 -15.09 9.04 5.18
CA GLY A 34 -14.26 9.70 4.20
C GLY A 34 -13.95 8.77 3.04
N TYR A 35 -13.16 9.26 2.12
CA TYR A 35 -12.61 8.47 1.02
C TYR A 35 -11.14 8.84 0.82
N TYR A 36 -10.41 7.97 0.16
CA TYR A 36 -9.02 8.23 -0.19
C TYR A 36 -8.73 7.87 -1.64
N ILE A 37 -7.79 8.57 -2.19
CA ILE A 37 -7.11 8.24 -3.43
C ILE A 37 -5.61 8.27 -3.17
N GLY A 38 -4.85 7.40 -3.82
CA GLY A 38 -3.42 7.35 -3.62
C GLY A 38 -2.67 6.66 -4.72
N ILE A 39 -1.37 6.68 -4.59
CA ILE A 39 -0.43 5.91 -5.39
C ILE A 39 0.20 4.83 -4.52
N ASN A 40 0.47 3.69 -5.12
CA ASN A 40 1.12 2.59 -4.43
C ASN A 40 2.33 2.11 -5.22
N GLN A 41 3.34 1.67 -4.50
CA GLN A 41 4.50 1.00 -5.06
C GLN A 41 4.71 -0.31 -4.30
N TYR A 42 4.65 -1.42 -5.02
CA TYR A 42 4.88 -2.75 -4.47
C TYR A 42 6.30 -3.22 -4.80
N ASP A 43 6.93 -3.85 -3.82
CA ASP A 43 8.22 -4.53 -3.92
C ASP A 43 8.08 -5.95 -3.35
N ASN A 44 8.89 -6.89 -3.81
CA ASN A 44 8.83 -8.26 -3.32
C ASN A 44 10.20 -8.68 -2.81
N LYS A 45 10.24 -9.18 -1.59
CA LYS A 45 11.43 -9.82 -1.03
C LYS A 45 11.37 -11.31 -1.33
N VAL A 46 12.27 -11.77 -2.19
CA VAL A 46 12.43 -13.18 -2.50
C VAL A 46 13.54 -13.76 -1.63
N ILE A 47 13.25 -14.86 -0.92
CA ILE A 47 14.21 -15.62 -0.14
C ILE A 47 14.36 -16.99 -0.83
N TYR A 48 15.59 -17.39 -1.15
CA TYR A 48 15.89 -18.63 -1.85
C TYR A 48 16.31 -19.73 -0.86
N LYS A 49 15.96 -20.99 -1.16
CA LYS A 49 16.38 -22.17 -0.39
C LYS A 49 17.89 -22.43 -0.52
N ASN A 50 18.42 -22.23 -1.72
CA ASN A 50 19.84 -22.42 -2.02
C ASN A 50 20.40 -21.20 -2.73
N ASN A 51 21.74 -21.04 -2.66
CA ASN A 51 22.41 -19.98 -3.41
C ASN A 51 22.18 -20.19 -4.91
N THR A 52 21.41 -19.30 -5.54
CA THR A 52 21.11 -19.39 -6.97
C THR A 52 21.95 -18.38 -7.74
N PRO A 53 22.64 -18.82 -8.82
CA PRO A 53 23.40 -17.90 -9.67
C PRO A 53 22.50 -16.95 -10.48
N TYR A 54 21.20 -17.25 -10.59
CA TYR A 54 20.24 -16.50 -11.39
C TYR A 54 19.05 -16.00 -10.51
N PRO A 55 19.21 -14.91 -9.76
CA PRO A 55 18.13 -14.36 -8.97
C PRO A 55 17.01 -13.80 -9.86
N ILE A 56 15.78 -13.99 -9.42
CA ILE A 56 14.59 -13.37 -10.07
C ILE A 56 14.66 -11.87 -9.78
N SER A 57 14.55 -11.06 -10.83
CA SER A 57 14.40 -9.62 -10.71
C SER A 57 12.91 -9.26 -10.79
N VAL A 58 12.43 -8.50 -9.83
CA VAL A 58 11.07 -7.98 -9.83
C VAL A 58 11.17 -6.47 -9.99
N ASP A 59 10.67 -5.97 -11.12
CA ASP A 59 10.58 -4.53 -11.32
C ASP A 59 9.51 -3.96 -10.41
N ARG A 60 9.84 -2.88 -9.71
CA ARG A 60 8.89 -2.13 -8.92
C ARG A 60 7.87 -1.51 -9.85
N ALA A 61 6.61 -1.78 -9.59
CA ALA A 61 5.53 -1.20 -10.37
C ALA A 61 4.74 -0.21 -9.53
N GLU A 62 4.45 0.91 -10.14
CA GLU A 62 3.57 1.91 -9.58
C GLU A 62 2.13 1.56 -9.91
N GLY A 63 1.23 1.83 -8.96
CA GLY A 63 -0.19 1.58 -9.08
C GLY A 63 -1.00 2.68 -8.43
N ILE A 64 -2.30 2.56 -8.54
CA ILE A 64 -3.27 3.47 -7.92
C ILE A 64 -4.13 2.72 -6.91
N ASN A 65 -4.58 3.43 -5.90
CA ASN A 65 -5.50 2.92 -4.91
C ASN A 65 -6.60 3.94 -4.62
N VAL A 66 -7.80 3.45 -4.43
CA VAL A 66 -8.97 4.24 -4.08
C VAL A 66 -9.83 3.46 -3.09
N GLY A 67 -10.39 4.14 -2.11
CA GLY A 67 -11.22 3.45 -1.13
C GLY A 67 -12.02 4.39 -0.24
N LEU A 68 -12.76 3.77 0.66
CA LEU A 68 -13.59 4.44 1.66
C LEU A 68 -12.90 4.38 3.02
N ILE A 69 -13.29 5.28 3.90
CA ILE A 69 -12.79 5.34 5.27
C ILE A 69 -13.99 5.41 6.21
N GLY A 70 -14.01 4.50 7.20
CA GLY A 70 -14.86 4.59 8.38
C GLY A 70 -13.97 4.72 9.61
N GLU A 71 -14.12 5.79 10.37
CA GLU A 71 -13.29 6.09 11.53
C GLU A 71 -14.16 6.23 12.77
N LEU A 72 -14.01 5.31 13.74
CA LEU A 72 -14.72 5.30 15.02
C LEU A 72 -13.82 5.88 16.11
N LYS A 73 -14.32 6.89 16.84
CA LYS A 73 -13.64 7.50 17.96
C LYS A 73 -13.71 6.59 19.19
N LEU A 74 -12.57 6.15 19.68
CA LEU A 74 -12.47 5.39 20.93
C LEU A 74 -12.19 6.32 22.10
N ASN A 75 -11.36 7.36 21.86
CA ASN A 75 -11.00 8.35 22.87
C ASN A 75 -10.64 9.68 22.18
N LYS A 76 -10.29 10.71 22.93
CA LYS A 76 -9.87 12.03 22.41
C LYS A 76 -8.72 11.94 21.40
N ASN A 77 -7.83 10.98 21.55
CA ASN A 77 -6.63 10.82 20.73
C ASN A 77 -6.60 9.49 19.96
N LEU A 78 -7.50 8.56 20.24
CA LEU A 78 -7.48 7.21 19.72
C LEU A 78 -8.73 6.92 18.89
N PHE A 79 -8.52 6.40 17.69
CA PHE A 79 -9.58 6.07 16.72
C PHE A 79 -9.32 4.70 16.12
N LEU A 80 -10.38 3.97 15.85
CA LEU A 80 -10.35 2.74 15.04
C LEU A 80 -10.77 3.10 13.63
N SER A 81 -9.90 2.80 12.64
CA SER A 81 -10.11 3.12 11.24
C SER A 81 -10.24 1.84 10.41
N LEU A 82 -11.32 1.71 9.67
CA LEU A 82 -11.54 0.67 8.67
C LEU A 82 -11.50 1.35 7.28
N GLU A 83 -10.61 0.89 6.40
CA GLU A 83 -10.31 1.60 5.15
C GLU A 83 -10.36 0.69 3.91
N PRO A 84 -11.51 0.04 3.61
CA PRO A 84 -11.61 -0.83 2.45
C PRO A 84 -11.37 -0.06 1.15
N GLY A 85 -10.60 -0.68 0.24
CA GLY A 85 -10.29 -0.07 -1.04
C GLY A 85 -9.86 -1.03 -2.11
N LEU A 86 -9.82 -0.53 -3.34
CA LEU A 86 -9.32 -1.22 -4.51
C LEU A 86 -7.91 -0.74 -4.81
N HIS A 87 -7.00 -1.68 -4.96
CA HIS A 87 -5.61 -1.44 -5.30
C HIS A 87 -5.30 -2.11 -6.63
N ALA A 88 -5.01 -1.31 -7.64
CA ALA A 88 -4.59 -1.77 -8.95
C ALA A 88 -3.08 -1.53 -9.10
N ASN A 89 -2.35 -2.56 -9.48
CA ASN A 89 -0.93 -2.46 -9.77
C ASN A 89 -0.52 -3.40 -10.93
N LYS A 90 0.62 -3.12 -11.52
CA LYS A 90 1.21 -3.92 -12.57
C LYS A 90 2.67 -4.21 -12.21
N LYS A 91 3.04 -5.48 -12.13
CA LYS A 91 4.39 -5.93 -11.82
C LYS A 91 4.98 -6.63 -13.04
N ASN A 92 6.27 -6.42 -13.28
CA ASN A 92 7.04 -7.20 -14.23
C ASN A 92 7.98 -8.12 -13.43
N ILE A 93 7.87 -9.43 -13.63
CA ILE A 93 8.77 -10.42 -13.05
C ILE A 93 9.69 -10.89 -14.17
N ILE A 94 10.98 -10.67 -14.00
CA ILE A 94 12.01 -11.04 -14.96
C ILE A 94 12.78 -12.24 -14.41
N PHE A 95 12.70 -13.35 -15.15
CA PHE A 95 13.49 -14.53 -14.86
C PHE A 95 14.78 -14.43 -15.64
N ASN A 96 15.91 -14.26 -14.94
CA ASN A 96 17.22 -14.24 -15.57
C ASN A 96 17.50 -15.60 -16.23
N GLU A 97 18.09 -15.55 -17.43
CA GLU A 97 18.30 -16.69 -18.34
C GLU A 97 18.72 -17.96 -17.61
N ARG A 98 17.82 -18.93 -17.60
CA ARG A 98 18.16 -20.33 -17.34
C ARG A 98 18.23 -21.03 -18.69
N LYS A 99 19.17 -21.95 -18.83
CA LYS A 99 19.27 -22.82 -20.01
C LYS A 99 18.01 -23.64 -20.30
N GLU A 100 17.05 -23.63 -19.38
CA GLU A 100 15.77 -24.33 -19.46
C GLU A 100 14.68 -23.49 -20.17
N PHE A 101 14.89 -22.17 -20.36
CA PHE A 101 13.93 -21.31 -21.03
C PHE A 101 14.37 -21.03 -22.47
N THR A 102 13.69 -21.66 -23.43
CA THR A 102 14.03 -21.59 -24.87
C THR A 102 13.41 -20.39 -25.58
N ASN A 103 12.36 -19.78 -25.03
CA ASN A 103 11.64 -18.68 -25.65
C ASN A 103 11.77 -17.39 -24.82
N TYR A 104 11.94 -16.25 -25.50
CA TYR A 104 12.01 -14.93 -24.88
C TYR A 104 10.73 -14.58 -24.08
N GLY A 105 9.56 -15.15 -24.45
CA GLY A 105 8.30 -15.01 -23.74
C GLY A 105 8.26 -15.66 -22.36
N ASP A 106 9.17 -16.61 -22.08
CA ASP A 106 9.21 -17.33 -20.80
C ASP A 106 10.00 -16.56 -19.74
N THR A 107 10.74 -15.52 -20.14
CA THR A 107 11.62 -14.73 -19.26
C THR A 107 10.96 -13.49 -18.67
N LEU A 108 9.89 -12.97 -19.25
CA LEU A 108 9.19 -11.77 -18.80
C LEU A 108 7.72 -12.06 -18.48
N TRP A 109 7.35 -11.97 -17.22
CA TRP A 109 5.96 -12.09 -16.80
C TRP A 109 5.38 -10.75 -16.37
N VAL A 110 4.34 -10.31 -17.06
CA VAL A 110 3.59 -9.10 -16.74
C VAL A 110 2.38 -9.52 -15.89
N VAL A 111 2.47 -9.29 -14.59
CA VAL A 111 1.40 -9.60 -13.65
C VAL A 111 0.62 -8.32 -13.35
N LYS A 112 -0.62 -8.25 -13.84
CA LYS A 112 -1.60 -7.26 -13.40
C LYS A 112 -2.25 -7.78 -12.13
N SER A 113 -2.29 -6.99 -11.08
CA SER A 113 -2.88 -7.36 -9.80
C SER A 113 -3.92 -6.34 -9.39
N ASN A 114 -5.16 -6.79 -9.28
CA ASN A 114 -6.27 -6.01 -8.74
C ASN A 114 -6.67 -6.65 -7.42
N ASN A 115 -6.52 -5.92 -6.33
CA ASN A 115 -6.76 -6.43 -4.99
C ASN A 115 -7.83 -5.61 -4.28
N ILE A 116 -8.74 -6.28 -3.58
CA ILE A 116 -9.53 -5.64 -2.53
C ILE A 116 -8.69 -5.68 -1.26
N HIS A 117 -8.38 -4.53 -0.71
CA HIS A 117 -7.56 -4.38 0.48
C HIS A 117 -8.41 -3.84 1.63
N ILE A 118 -8.40 -4.51 2.77
CA ILE A 118 -9.28 -4.22 3.91
C ILE A 118 -8.43 -4.08 5.17
N PRO A 119 -7.89 -2.90 5.46
CA PRO A 119 -7.15 -2.63 6.67
C PRO A 119 -8.05 -2.24 7.83
N LEU A 120 -7.72 -2.77 9.01
CA LEU A 120 -8.24 -2.35 10.31
C LEU A 120 -7.09 -1.75 11.10
N LEU A 121 -7.12 -0.43 11.28
CA LEU A 121 -6.01 0.34 11.82
C LEU A 121 -6.41 1.09 13.08
N LEU A 122 -5.55 1.07 14.08
CA LEU A 122 -5.63 1.94 15.23
C LEU A 122 -4.88 3.23 14.91
N LYS A 123 -5.59 4.37 14.94
CA LYS A 123 -5.04 5.71 14.70
C LYS A 123 -4.85 6.43 16.04
N TYR A 124 -3.62 6.80 16.32
CA TYR A 124 -3.29 7.70 17.41
C TYR A 124 -2.99 9.09 16.85
N SER A 125 -3.78 10.08 17.25
CA SER A 125 -3.63 11.46 16.81
C SER A 125 -3.11 12.32 17.97
N ALA A 126 -2.12 13.15 17.69
CA ALA A 126 -1.62 14.13 18.65
C ALA A 126 -2.68 15.19 19.01
N LYS A 127 -2.37 16.05 19.94
CA LYS A 127 -3.22 17.21 20.23
C LYS A 127 -3.30 18.09 18.97
N ARG A 128 -4.49 18.53 18.63
CA ARG A 128 -4.72 19.44 17.52
C ARG A 128 -4.11 20.82 17.82
N LEU A 129 -3.29 21.29 16.92
CA LEU A 129 -2.72 22.63 16.90
C LEU A 129 -3.44 23.42 15.80
N ASP A 130 -4.37 24.27 16.17
CA ASP A 130 -5.24 25.05 15.27
C ASP A 130 -5.88 24.20 14.14
N ASN A 131 -5.31 24.22 12.97
CA ASN A 131 -5.81 23.51 11.78
C ASN A 131 -4.92 22.34 11.35
N PHE A 132 -4.05 21.87 12.24
CA PHE A 132 -3.06 20.84 11.99
C PHE A 132 -3.07 19.79 13.11
N ARG A 133 -3.06 18.50 12.72
CA ARG A 133 -3.03 17.39 13.68
C ARG A 133 -2.26 16.19 13.12
N PRO A 134 -1.02 15.96 13.53
CA PRO A 134 -0.27 14.77 13.12
C PRO A 134 -0.82 13.51 13.77
N TYR A 135 -0.66 12.38 13.09
CA TYR A 135 -1.10 11.09 13.56
C TYR A 135 -0.22 9.94 13.08
N LEU A 136 -0.31 8.84 13.82
CA LEU A 136 0.23 7.54 13.46
C LEU A 136 -0.93 6.54 13.33
N LYS A 137 -0.85 5.61 12.39
CA LYS A 137 -1.75 4.46 12.30
C LYS A 137 -0.92 3.18 12.32
N ALA A 138 -1.42 2.17 13.00
CA ALA A 138 -0.85 0.82 13.00
C ALA A 138 -1.98 -0.20 13.05
N GLY A 139 -1.81 -1.33 12.38
CA GLY A 139 -2.80 -2.40 12.43
C GLY A 139 -2.53 -3.53 11.46
N LEU A 140 -3.58 -4.29 11.21
CA LEU A 140 -3.57 -5.46 10.35
C LEU A 140 -4.48 -5.24 9.15
N SER A 141 -4.15 -5.88 8.05
CA SER A 141 -5.00 -5.89 6.86
C SER A 141 -5.05 -7.25 6.20
N THR A 142 -6.11 -7.46 5.46
CA THR A 142 -6.25 -8.57 4.53
C THR A 142 -6.41 -8.05 3.12
N SER A 143 -5.87 -8.78 2.16
CA SER A 143 -6.02 -8.49 0.74
C SER A 143 -6.57 -9.70 0.02
N ILE A 144 -7.53 -9.46 -0.85
CA ILE A 144 -8.18 -10.47 -1.70
C ILE A 144 -7.77 -10.19 -3.14
N ASN A 145 -7.09 -11.14 -3.76
CA ASN A 145 -6.69 -11.02 -5.16
C ASN A 145 -7.88 -11.34 -6.07
N LEU A 146 -8.30 -10.36 -6.88
CA LEU A 146 -9.43 -10.52 -7.80
C LEU A 146 -9.06 -11.27 -9.09
N ASN A 147 -7.80 -11.24 -9.50
CA ASN A 147 -7.37 -11.88 -10.76
C ASN A 147 -7.38 -13.41 -10.69
N GLU A 148 -7.38 -13.99 -9.49
CA GLU A 148 -7.56 -15.45 -9.33
C GLU A 148 -9.00 -15.90 -9.52
N ILE A 149 -9.98 -15.01 -9.40
CA ILE A 149 -11.41 -15.33 -9.58
C ILE A 149 -11.73 -15.45 -11.07
N GLU A 150 -11.02 -14.73 -11.91
CA GLU A 150 -11.13 -14.79 -13.37
C GLU A 150 -10.15 -15.85 -13.91
N GLY A 151 -10.37 -17.13 -13.63
CA GLY A 151 -9.55 -18.23 -14.15
C GLY A 151 -9.31 -18.10 -15.65
N THR A 152 -8.39 -17.25 -16.05
CA THR A 152 -7.97 -17.09 -17.43
C THR A 152 -7.17 -18.34 -17.77
N LEU A 153 -7.85 -19.30 -18.38
CA LEU A 153 -7.26 -20.38 -19.12
C LEU A 153 -6.37 -19.76 -20.21
N SER A 154 -5.14 -19.46 -19.89
CA SER A 154 -4.14 -19.22 -20.93
C SER A 154 -3.87 -20.55 -21.60
N ASN A 155 -4.20 -20.63 -22.90
CA ASN A 155 -4.17 -21.82 -23.74
C ASN A 155 -2.78 -22.47 -23.96
N ASN A 156 -1.80 -22.18 -23.13
CA ASN A 156 -0.42 -22.65 -23.29
C ASN A 156 0.04 -23.64 -22.23
N GLY A 157 -0.84 -24.44 -21.62
CA GLY A 157 -0.46 -25.66 -20.90
C GLY A 157 0.54 -25.54 -19.73
N LEU A 158 0.99 -24.33 -19.40
CA LEU A 158 1.89 -24.04 -18.29
C LEU A 158 1.03 -23.74 -17.06
N GLU A 159 1.13 -24.56 -16.04
CA GLU A 159 0.51 -24.29 -14.74
C GLU A 159 1.01 -22.93 -14.24
N ASN A 160 0.09 -21.97 -14.23
CA ASN A 160 0.39 -20.57 -13.89
C ASN A 160 0.91 -20.46 -12.48
N PHE A 161 1.85 -19.55 -12.28
CA PHE A 161 2.32 -19.13 -10.99
C PHE A 161 1.12 -18.61 -10.16
N LYS A 162 0.61 -19.45 -9.25
CA LYS A 162 -0.55 -19.14 -8.41
C LYS A 162 -0.10 -18.38 -7.17
N PHE A 163 -0.74 -17.25 -6.91
CA PHE A 163 -0.63 -16.56 -5.63
C PHE A 163 -1.76 -16.99 -4.71
N GLU A 164 -1.54 -16.91 -3.40
CA GLU A 164 -2.60 -17.10 -2.43
C GLU A 164 -3.70 -16.06 -2.61
N LYS A 165 -4.96 -16.52 -2.56
CA LYS A 165 -6.15 -15.65 -2.70
C LYS A 165 -6.27 -14.64 -1.57
N PHE A 166 -5.94 -15.07 -0.35
CA PHE A 166 -6.01 -14.26 0.86
C PHE A 166 -4.62 -14.03 1.41
N ASN A 167 -4.22 -12.77 1.49
CA ASN A 167 -2.95 -12.36 2.05
C ASN A 167 -3.17 -11.48 3.28
N PHE A 168 -2.31 -11.62 4.29
CA PHE A 168 -2.38 -10.89 5.54
C PHE A 168 -1.13 -10.02 5.70
N TYR A 169 -1.34 -8.79 6.15
CA TYR A 169 -0.28 -7.80 6.30
C TYR A 169 -0.37 -7.11 7.66
N TYR A 170 0.75 -6.55 8.10
CA TYR A 170 0.75 -5.50 9.10
C TYR A 170 1.09 -4.18 8.43
N GLU A 171 0.54 -3.09 8.98
CA GLU A 171 0.66 -1.77 8.39
C GLU A 171 1.06 -0.74 9.41
N LEU A 172 1.89 0.18 8.97
CA LEU A 172 2.27 1.37 9.72
C LEU A 172 2.10 2.58 8.81
N ALA A 173 1.45 3.63 9.31
CA ALA A 173 1.28 4.86 8.57
C ALA A 173 1.57 6.08 9.43
N PHE A 174 2.12 7.09 8.81
CA PHE A 174 2.26 8.43 9.36
C PHE A 174 1.53 9.41 8.46
N GLY A 175 0.81 10.34 9.04
CA GLY A 175 0.08 11.35 8.29
C GLY A 175 -0.23 12.59 9.14
N VAL A 176 -0.86 13.53 8.46
CA VAL A 176 -1.23 14.81 9.05
C VAL A 176 -2.64 15.17 8.62
N ASP A 177 -3.49 15.44 9.59
CA ASP A 177 -4.83 15.98 9.36
C ASP A 177 -4.75 17.51 9.24
N PHE A 178 -5.11 18.06 8.07
CA PHE A 178 -5.30 19.49 7.82
C PHE A 178 -6.79 19.83 7.83
N TYR A 179 -7.21 20.71 8.72
CA TYR A 179 -8.59 21.14 8.84
C TYR A 179 -8.81 22.38 7.95
N LEU A 180 -9.31 22.14 6.76
CA LEU A 180 -9.67 23.21 5.83
C LEU A 180 -11.06 23.77 6.17
N ARG A 181 -11.49 24.79 5.46
CA ARG A 181 -12.75 25.47 5.79
C ARG A 181 -13.98 24.56 5.68
N TYR A 182 -13.99 23.63 4.73
CA TYR A 182 -15.16 22.80 4.38
C TYR A 182 -14.93 21.32 4.60
N PHE A 183 -13.71 20.84 4.61
CA PHE A 183 -13.35 19.42 4.72
C PHE A 183 -12.02 19.24 5.42
N LYS A 184 -11.77 18.04 5.90
CA LYS A 184 -10.49 17.64 6.44
C LYS A 184 -9.70 16.91 5.36
N PHE A 185 -8.52 17.42 5.04
CA PHE A 185 -7.56 16.81 4.13
C PHE A 185 -6.45 16.12 4.93
N SER A 186 -6.15 14.87 4.57
CA SER A 186 -5.26 14.04 5.37
C SER A 186 -4.29 13.25 4.49
N PRO A 187 -3.16 13.86 4.08
CA PRO A 187 -2.09 13.14 3.42
C PRO A 187 -1.37 12.20 4.38
N SER A 188 -0.98 11.02 3.86
CA SER A 188 -0.25 10.02 4.64
C SER A 188 0.68 9.17 3.79
N VAL A 189 1.74 8.67 4.43
CA VAL A 189 2.62 7.64 3.90
C VAL A 189 2.40 6.38 4.72
N ARG A 190 2.20 5.25 4.06
CA ARG A 190 1.88 3.96 4.67
C ARG A 190 2.83 2.89 4.17
N GLY A 191 3.45 2.15 5.09
CA GLY A 191 4.19 0.92 4.81
C GLY A 191 3.30 -0.29 5.08
N VAL A 192 3.30 -1.23 4.14
CA VAL A 192 2.55 -2.49 4.19
C VAL A 192 3.53 -3.64 4.06
N PHE A 193 3.42 -4.65 4.94
CA PHE A 193 4.37 -5.75 5.02
C PHE A 193 3.63 -7.08 5.19
N SER A 194 3.94 -8.05 4.34
CA SER A 194 3.33 -9.37 4.38
C SER A 194 3.72 -10.14 5.64
N LEU A 195 2.72 -10.80 6.26
CA LEU A 195 2.91 -11.69 7.41
C LEU A 195 3.15 -13.14 7.00
N LYS A 196 2.70 -13.55 5.80
CA LYS A 196 2.78 -14.93 5.32
C LYS A 196 3.50 -15.00 3.98
N ASN A 197 4.00 -16.20 3.67
CA ASN A 197 4.47 -16.53 2.33
C ASN A 197 3.28 -16.49 1.36
N GLU A 198 3.44 -15.76 0.25
CA GLU A 198 2.39 -15.58 -0.77
C GLU A 198 2.40 -16.67 -1.85
N ILE A 199 3.40 -17.55 -1.81
CA ILE A 199 3.48 -18.72 -2.69
C ILE A 199 2.96 -19.95 -1.93
N PRO A 200 1.99 -20.70 -2.51
CA PRO A 200 1.50 -21.94 -1.93
C PRO A 200 2.64 -22.97 -1.84
N ASN A 201 2.75 -23.67 -0.70
CA ASN A 201 3.77 -24.69 -0.49
C ASN A 201 3.58 -25.98 -1.32
N ASN A 202 2.51 -26.08 -2.09
CA ASN A 202 2.06 -27.32 -2.75
C ASN A 202 2.44 -27.43 -4.25
N THR A 203 3.44 -26.71 -4.73
CA THR A 203 3.90 -26.82 -6.13
C THR A 203 5.38 -27.23 -6.18
N PRO A 204 5.76 -28.47 -5.75
CA PRO A 204 7.15 -28.88 -5.73
C PRO A 204 7.80 -29.01 -7.10
N ASP A 205 7.04 -29.22 -8.16
CA ASP A 205 7.53 -29.47 -9.53
C ASP A 205 7.52 -28.25 -10.46
N ASN A 206 7.14 -27.09 -9.96
CA ASN A 206 7.12 -25.89 -10.79
C ASN A 206 8.53 -25.31 -10.91
N PRO A 207 9.15 -25.28 -12.11
CA PRO A 207 10.55 -24.85 -12.31
C PRO A 207 10.78 -23.39 -11.89
N TRP A 208 9.73 -22.54 -11.85
CA TRP A 208 9.85 -21.15 -11.43
C TRP A 208 9.86 -20.94 -9.90
N THR A 209 9.20 -21.85 -9.14
CA THR A 209 9.02 -21.67 -7.69
C THR A 209 9.86 -22.61 -6.84
N ARG A 210 10.37 -23.72 -7.38
CA ARG A 210 11.04 -24.79 -6.62
C ARG A 210 12.21 -24.32 -5.73
N ASN A 211 12.87 -23.24 -6.14
CA ASN A 211 14.05 -22.71 -5.44
C ASN A 211 13.73 -21.51 -4.53
N ILE A 212 12.46 -21.08 -4.49
CA ILE A 212 11.99 -20.00 -3.63
C ILE A 212 11.56 -20.60 -2.30
N ASP A 213 12.09 -20.08 -1.19
CA ASP A 213 11.65 -20.40 0.17
C ASP A 213 10.49 -19.50 0.60
N LYS A 214 10.69 -18.18 0.46
CA LYS A 214 9.66 -17.21 0.82
C LYS A 214 9.56 -16.09 -0.21
N PHE A 215 8.34 -15.72 -0.50
CA PHE A 215 8.00 -14.56 -1.31
C PHE A 215 7.11 -13.64 -0.48
N LEU A 216 7.68 -12.51 -0.07
CA LEU A 216 7.04 -11.58 0.86
C LEU A 216 6.83 -10.23 0.16
N THR A 217 5.60 -9.77 0.09
CA THR A 217 5.29 -8.46 -0.44
C THR A 217 5.56 -7.37 0.59
N ARG A 218 6.17 -6.29 0.12
CA ARG A 218 6.30 -5.02 0.81
C ARG A 218 5.75 -3.94 -0.09
N ALA A 219 5.08 -2.95 0.49
CA ALA A 219 4.57 -1.85 -0.31
C ALA A 219 4.66 -0.53 0.45
N ILE A 220 4.76 0.55 -0.31
CA ILE A 220 4.65 1.92 0.18
C ILE A 220 3.48 2.56 -0.54
N PHE A 221 2.55 3.16 0.23
CA PHE A 221 1.42 3.90 -0.28
C PHE A 221 1.52 5.36 0.13
N ILE A 222 1.21 6.25 -0.78
CA ILE A 222 0.99 7.66 -0.50
C ILE A 222 -0.48 7.93 -0.73
N ASN A 223 -1.21 8.19 0.34
CA ASN A 223 -2.66 8.36 0.32
C ASN A 223 -3.04 9.79 0.65
N PHE A 224 -4.04 10.28 -0.06
CA PHE A 224 -4.71 11.56 0.15
C PHE A 224 -6.14 11.27 0.56
N SER A 225 -6.45 11.51 1.83
CA SER A 225 -7.76 11.22 2.41
C SER A 225 -8.56 12.50 2.61
N PHE A 226 -9.87 12.39 2.40
CA PHE A 226 -10.83 13.49 2.50
C PHE A 226 -12.00 13.06 3.39
N TYR A 227 -12.37 13.93 4.34
CA TYR A 227 -13.46 13.69 5.29
C TYR A 227 -14.42 14.88 5.36
#